data_6e78bb38b65a65f822a0ce4d57d3794d
#
_entry.id   6e78bb38b65a65f822a0ce4d57d3794d
#
_cell.length_a   1.000
_cell.length_b   1.000
_cell.length_c   1.000
_cell.angle_alpha   90.00
_cell.angle_beta   90.00
_cell.angle_gamma   90.00
#
_symmetry.space_group_name_H-M   'P 1'
#
loop_
_entity.id
_entity.type
_entity.pdbx_description
1 polymer ?
#
loop_
_entity_poly.entity_id
_entity_poly.type
_entity_poly.pdbx_seq_one_letter_code
_entity_poly.pdbx_strand_id
1 'polypeptide(L)'
;MVSLIRVSITLICSLFFCTALADERQAITETVDKFFLAIETKDRELLKSILVPDSLNISSFEKPDGESELTITDYGSMISMLTRQGREAKERAWDETILIQGHIAVFWAPYDFHVNKKFTHCGVDSFQLVKTEEKWLISNASWTRETQNCPQSPLGPIRQ
;
A
#
# COMPACT_ATOMS: atom_id res chain seq x y z
N MET A 1 -39.11 -17.52 -28.68
CA MET A 1 -37.85 -16.84 -29.09
C MET A 1 -37.44 -15.66 -28.21
N VAL A 2 -38.26 -15.19 -27.27
CA VAL A 2 -37.94 -14.00 -26.42
C VAL A 2 -37.11 -14.34 -25.16
N SER A 3 -37.10 -15.61 -24.73
CA SER A 3 -36.41 -16.02 -23.49
C SER A 3 -34.87 -16.15 -23.60
N LEU A 4 -34.34 -16.48 -24.78
CA LEU A 4 -32.90 -16.69 -24.98
C LEU A 4 -32.09 -15.38 -25.03
N ILE A 5 -32.70 -14.28 -25.47
CA ILE A 5 -32.04 -12.97 -25.57
C ILE A 5 -31.80 -12.36 -24.18
N ARG A 6 -32.71 -12.56 -23.20
CA ARG A 6 -32.59 -12.05 -21.84
C ARG A 6 -31.46 -12.70 -21.04
N VAL A 7 -31.20 -13.99 -21.23
CA VAL A 7 -30.14 -14.74 -20.54
C VAL A 7 -28.75 -14.29 -21.03
N SER A 8 -28.61 -14.03 -22.34
CA SER A 8 -27.32 -13.57 -22.90
C SER A 8 -26.91 -12.16 -22.42
N ILE A 9 -27.86 -11.24 -22.29
CA ILE A 9 -27.58 -9.87 -21.84
C ILE A 9 -27.12 -9.85 -20.35
N THR A 10 -27.74 -10.67 -19.51
CA THR A 10 -27.39 -10.74 -18.08
C THR A 10 -25.99 -11.35 -17.87
N LEU A 11 -25.61 -12.34 -18.67
CA LEU A 11 -24.30 -12.99 -18.60
C LEU A 11 -23.17 -12.06 -19.07
N ILE A 12 -23.39 -11.28 -20.13
CA ILE A 12 -22.42 -10.33 -20.66
C ILE A 12 -22.18 -9.20 -19.67
N CYS A 13 -23.23 -8.67 -19.01
CA CYS A 13 -23.09 -7.59 -18.02
C CYS A 13 -22.26 -8.03 -16.78
N SER A 14 -22.41 -9.28 -16.35
CA SER A 14 -21.64 -9.82 -15.21
C SER A 14 -20.14 -10.00 -15.53
N LEU A 15 -19.79 -10.33 -16.76
CA LEU A 15 -18.39 -10.46 -17.20
C LEU A 15 -17.70 -9.10 -17.27
N PHE A 16 -18.33 -8.06 -17.78
CA PHE A 16 -17.76 -6.70 -17.82
C PHE A 16 -17.55 -6.10 -16.42
N PHE A 17 -18.43 -6.38 -15.49
CA PHE A 17 -18.30 -5.88 -14.12
C PHE A 17 -17.15 -6.57 -13.37
N CYS A 18 -16.92 -7.84 -13.63
CA CYS A 18 -15.83 -8.59 -13.00
C CYS A 18 -14.44 -8.12 -13.50
N THR A 19 -14.30 -7.82 -14.80
CA THR A 19 -13.05 -7.32 -15.37
C THR A 19 -12.71 -5.92 -14.86
N ALA A 20 -13.69 -5.02 -14.78
CA ALA A 20 -13.49 -3.68 -14.28
C ALA A 20 -13.01 -3.64 -12.82
N LEU A 21 -13.52 -4.51 -11.94
CA LEU A 21 -13.06 -4.63 -10.57
C LEU A 21 -11.64 -5.22 -10.47
N ALA A 22 -11.28 -6.15 -11.34
CA ALA A 22 -9.92 -6.70 -11.40
C ALA A 22 -8.92 -5.61 -11.83
N ASP A 23 -9.26 -4.81 -12.83
CA ASP A 23 -8.44 -3.69 -13.30
C ASP A 23 -8.24 -2.63 -12.19
N GLU A 24 -9.29 -2.33 -11.40
CA GLU A 24 -9.20 -1.40 -10.28
C GLU A 24 -8.28 -1.93 -9.17
N ARG A 25 -8.39 -3.21 -8.81
CA ARG A 25 -7.51 -3.82 -7.82
C ARG A 25 -6.06 -3.77 -8.27
N GLN A 26 -5.79 -4.11 -9.52
CA GLN A 26 -4.46 -4.04 -10.09
C GLN A 26 -3.90 -2.60 -10.05
N ALA A 27 -4.70 -1.60 -10.44
CA ALA A 27 -4.27 -0.20 -10.41
C ALA A 27 -3.95 0.30 -8.98
N ILE A 28 -4.67 -0.19 -7.97
CA ILE A 28 -4.37 0.11 -6.56
C ILE A 28 -3.05 -0.56 -6.14
N THR A 29 -2.87 -1.86 -6.44
CA THR A 29 -1.63 -2.58 -6.15
C THR A 29 -0.44 -1.90 -6.82
N GLU A 30 -0.54 -1.53 -8.09
CA GLU A 30 0.52 -0.79 -8.80
C GLU A 30 0.86 0.57 -8.17
N THR A 31 -0.14 1.25 -7.58
CA THR A 31 0.11 2.51 -6.85
C THR A 31 0.90 2.27 -5.58
N VAL A 32 0.58 1.21 -4.82
CA VAL A 32 1.31 0.81 -3.62
C VAL A 32 2.71 0.27 -3.97
N ASP A 33 2.85 -0.50 -5.04
CA ASP A 33 4.16 -0.96 -5.54
C ASP A 33 5.09 0.22 -5.90
N LYS A 34 4.54 1.28 -6.49
CA LYS A 34 5.29 2.52 -6.75
C LYS A 34 5.73 3.20 -5.45
N PHE A 35 4.94 3.11 -4.39
CA PHE A 35 5.33 3.62 -3.07
C PHE A 35 6.54 2.86 -2.52
N PHE A 36 6.52 1.53 -2.53
CA PHE A 36 7.66 0.72 -2.11
C PHE A 36 8.89 0.90 -3.01
N LEU A 37 8.68 1.00 -4.33
CA LEU A 37 9.75 1.29 -5.29
C LEU A 37 10.40 2.66 -4.99
N ALA A 38 9.60 3.69 -4.69
CA ALA A 38 10.12 5.01 -4.36
C ALA A 38 10.95 5.03 -3.06
N ILE A 39 10.60 4.19 -2.09
CA ILE A 39 11.43 3.96 -0.88
C ILE A 39 12.75 3.30 -1.24
N GLU A 40 12.73 2.25 -2.06
CA GLU A 40 13.92 1.50 -2.46
C GLU A 40 14.87 2.35 -3.30
N THR A 41 14.34 3.06 -4.29
CA THR A 41 15.11 3.88 -5.26
C THR A 41 15.43 5.29 -4.76
N LYS A 42 14.82 5.72 -3.65
CA LYS A 42 14.89 7.11 -3.13
C LYS A 42 14.32 8.14 -4.12
N ASP A 43 13.33 7.72 -4.90
CA ASP A 43 12.71 8.56 -5.91
C ASP A 43 11.64 9.46 -5.30
N ARG A 44 12.04 10.69 -5.03
CA ARG A 44 11.18 11.72 -4.46
C ARG A 44 10.03 12.12 -5.38
N GLU A 45 10.27 12.19 -6.67
CA GLU A 45 9.25 12.61 -7.63
C GLU A 45 8.22 11.49 -7.88
N LEU A 46 8.67 10.24 -7.93
CA LEU A 46 7.75 9.10 -7.95
C LEU A 46 6.83 9.11 -6.72
N LEU A 47 7.39 9.30 -5.53
CA LEU A 47 6.60 9.34 -4.29
C LEU A 47 5.56 10.47 -4.32
N LYS A 48 5.95 11.68 -4.74
CA LYS A 48 5.01 12.81 -4.90
C LYS A 48 3.91 12.54 -5.92
N SER A 49 4.20 11.77 -6.98
CA SER A 49 3.26 11.51 -8.07
C SER A 49 2.10 10.59 -7.67
N ILE A 50 2.23 9.87 -6.56
CA ILE A 50 1.26 8.88 -6.06
C ILE A 50 0.60 9.25 -4.73
N LEU A 51 1.06 10.33 -4.09
CA LEU A 51 0.50 10.82 -2.83
C LEU A 51 -0.40 12.03 -3.08
N VAL A 52 -1.48 12.13 -2.30
CA VAL A 52 -2.26 13.37 -2.23
C VAL A 52 -1.43 14.42 -1.48
N PRO A 53 -1.23 15.63 -2.01
CA PRO A 53 -0.57 16.72 -1.29
C PRO A 53 -1.22 16.99 0.07
N ASP A 54 -0.41 17.39 1.06
CA ASP A 54 -0.83 17.74 2.41
C ASP A 54 -1.47 16.57 3.21
N SER A 55 -1.28 15.32 2.75
CA SER A 55 -1.71 14.13 3.49
C SER A 55 -0.99 14.01 4.84
N LEU A 56 -1.69 13.49 5.86
CA LEU A 56 -1.13 13.11 7.14
C LEU A 56 -0.95 11.61 7.20
N ASN A 57 0.16 11.17 7.78
CA ASN A 57 0.51 9.77 7.90
C ASN A 57 0.74 9.43 9.37
N ILE A 58 0.35 8.23 9.79
CA ILE A 58 0.35 7.84 11.20
C ILE A 58 1.06 6.50 11.35
N SER A 59 2.08 6.46 12.21
CA SER A 59 2.65 5.18 12.66
C SER A 59 2.32 4.92 14.12
N SER A 60 2.09 3.65 14.45
CA SER A 60 1.96 3.17 15.81
C SER A 60 3.08 2.20 16.11
N PHE A 61 3.86 2.49 17.14
CA PHE A 61 4.93 1.64 17.64
C PHE A 61 4.54 1.07 19.00
N GLU A 62 4.54 -0.24 19.14
CA GLU A 62 4.38 -0.91 20.43
C GLU A 62 5.75 -1.06 21.10
N LYS A 63 5.89 -0.44 22.27
CA LYS A 63 7.10 -0.53 23.10
C LYS A 63 7.16 -1.88 23.81
N PRO A 64 8.35 -2.31 24.26
CA PRO A 64 8.51 -3.56 25.00
C PRO A 64 7.71 -3.66 26.31
N ASP A 65 7.31 -2.53 26.87
CA ASP A 65 6.48 -2.42 28.09
C ASP A 65 4.96 -2.49 27.82
N GLY A 66 4.57 -2.60 26.52
CA GLY A 66 3.17 -2.65 26.08
C GLY A 66 2.53 -1.28 25.87
N GLU A 67 3.26 -0.17 26.11
CA GLU A 67 2.77 1.15 25.73
C GLU A 67 2.87 1.37 24.22
N SER A 68 1.89 2.05 23.66
CA SER A 68 1.91 2.45 22.24
C SER A 68 2.33 3.91 22.10
N GLU A 69 3.19 4.16 21.11
CA GLU A 69 3.62 5.49 20.72
C GLU A 69 3.09 5.80 19.32
N LEU A 70 2.35 6.90 19.19
CA LEU A 70 1.86 7.39 17.91
C LEU A 70 2.77 8.50 17.39
N THR A 71 3.13 8.38 16.12
CA THR A 71 3.83 9.45 15.39
C THR A 71 2.97 9.91 14.22
N ILE A 72 2.70 11.21 14.17
CA ILE A 72 2.02 11.86 13.06
C ILE A 72 3.07 12.53 12.19
N THR A 73 3.09 12.22 10.91
CA THR A 73 4.07 12.74 9.96
C THR A 73 3.34 13.45 8.82
N ASP A 74 3.68 14.71 8.58
CA ASP A 74 3.16 15.46 7.44
C ASP A 74 3.76 14.99 6.11
N TYR A 75 3.12 15.36 5.01
CA TYR A 75 3.49 15.01 3.64
C TYR A 75 4.98 15.27 3.32
N GLY A 76 5.48 16.47 3.63
CA GLY A 76 6.86 16.86 3.32
C GLY A 76 7.89 16.09 4.15
N SER A 77 7.61 15.90 5.42
CA SER A 77 8.43 15.13 6.36
C SER A 77 8.47 13.65 5.99
N MET A 78 7.33 13.06 5.60
CA MET A 78 7.26 11.68 5.13
C MET A 78 8.12 11.46 3.88
N ILE A 79 7.96 12.30 2.86
CA ILE A 79 8.77 12.23 1.65
C ILE A 79 10.26 12.33 1.99
N SER A 80 10.65 13.28 2.84
CA SER A 80 12.05 13.49 3.24
C SER A 80 12.62 12.30 4.02
N MET A 81 11.81 11.69 4.87
CA MET A 81 12.18 10.49 5.65
C MET A 81 12.38 9.27 4.75
N LEU A 82 11.42 8.99 3.87
CA LEU A 82 11.42 7.80 3.01
C LEU A 82 12.48 7.87 1.91
N THR A 83 12.79 9.06 1.42
CA THR A 83 13.80 9.25 0.36
C THR A 83 15.18 9.68 0.88
N ARG A 84 15.45 9.48 2.19
CA ARG A 84 16.76 9.81 2.78
C ARG A 84 17.87 9.01 2.15
N GLN A 85 18.90 9.72 1.68
CA GLN A 85 20.10 9.11 1.09
C GLN A 85 21.00 8.48 2.18
N GLY A 86 21.96 7.66 1.76
CA GLY A 86 22.97 7.04 2.63
C GLY A 86 22.55 5.74 3.32
N ARG A 87 21.36 5.21 3.02
CA ARG A 87 20.91 3.88 3.46
C ARG A 87 20.11 3.19 2.37
N GLU A 88 20.29 1.90 2.20
CA GLU A 88 19.41 1.08 1.39
C GLU A 88 18.19 0.72 2.24
N ALA A 89 16.99 1.13 1.85
CA ALA A 89 15.76 0.77 2.52
C ALA A 89 14.91 -0.06 1.56
N LYS A 90 14.28 -1.12 2.06
CA LYS A 90 13.37 -1.97 1.29
C LYS A 90 12.21 -2.38 2.17
N GLU A 91 11.02 -2.11 1.69
CA GLU A 91 9.76 -2.53 2.25
C GLU A 91 9.11 -3.53 1.32
N ARG A 92 8.47 -4.56 1.87
CA ARG A 92 7.77 -5.59 1.09
C ARG A 92 6.49 -5.94 1.80
N ALA A 93 5.39 -6.00 1.07
CA ALA A 93 4.09 -6.45 1.57
C ALA A 93 3.68 -7.76 0.87
N TRP A 94 2.74 -8.48 1.48
CA TRP A 94 2.19 -9.74 0.96
C TRP A 94 0.78 -9.94 1.46
N ASP A 95 0.01 -10.85 0.82
CA ASP A 95 -1.34 -11.26 1.21
C ASP A 95 -2.28 -10.05 1.43
N GLU A 96 -2.24 -9.11 0.50
CA GLU A 96 -3.00 -7.88 0.62
C GLU A 96 -4.52 -8.10 0.57
N THR A 97 -5.23 -7.35 1.39
CA THR A 97 -6.68 -7.17 1.32
C THR A 97 -6.98 -5.79 0.74
N ILE A 98 -7.72 -5.75 -0.36
CA ILE A 98 -8.14 -4.50 -0.99
C ILE A 98 -9.67 -4.41 -0.93
N LEU A 99 -10.17 -3.33 -0.34
CA LEU A 99 -11.59 -2.97 -0.31
C LEU A 99 -11.78 -1.75 -1.21
N ILE A 100 -12.78 -1.81 -2.10
CA ILE A 100 -13.08 -0.73 -3.05
C ILE A 100 -14.57 -0.39 -2.96
N GLN A 101 -14.86 0.91 -2.83
CA GLN A 101 -16.21 1.43 -2.95
C GLN A 101 -16.19 2.76 -3.71
N GLY A 102 -16.65 2.74 -4.96
CA GLY A 102 -16.61 3.93 -5.83
C GLY A 102 -15.19 4.47 -6.01
N HIS A 103 -14.95 5.68 -5.57
CA HIS A 103 -13.67 6.36 -5.70
C HIS A 103 -12.80 6.31 -4.44
N ILE A 104 -13.08 5.39 -3.52
CA ILE A 104 -12.30 5.18 -2.28
C ILE A 104 -11.88 3.72 -2.21
N ALA A 105 -10.64 3.50 -1.79
CA ALA A 105 -10.13 2.16 -1.52
C ALA A 105 -9.28 2.13 -0.25
N VAL A 106 -9.15 0.93 0.31
CA VAL A 106 -8.20 0.60 1.38
C VAL A 106 -7.36 -0.57 0.89
N PHE A 107 -6.06 -0.42 0.97
CA PHE A 107 -5.08 -1.50 0.86
C PHE A 107 -4.57 -1.81 2.27
N TRP A 108 -4.62 -3.07 2.66
CA TRP A 108 -4.17 -3.56 3.95
C TRP A 108 -3.31 -4.79 3.75
N ALA A 109 -2.08 -4.78 4.27
CA ALA A 109 -1.19 -5.92 4.12
C ALA A 109 -0.18 -6.02 5.27
N PRO A 110 0.21 -7.21 5.71
CA PRO A 110 1.43 -7.39 6.49
C PRO A 110 2.65 -6.98 5.66
N TYR A 111 3.64 -6.43 6.34
CA TYR A 111 4.89 -5.99 5.69
C TYR A 111 6.13 -6.35 6.52
N ASP A 112 7.28 -6.38 5.84
CA ASP A 112 8.60 -6.35 6.48
C ASP A 112 9.45 -5.19 5.94
N PHE A 113 10.26 -4.62 6.82
CA PHE A 113 11.14 -3.51 6.47
C PHE A 113 12.60 -3.85 6.74
N HIS A 114 13.44 -3.53 5.77
CA HIS A 114 14.86 -3.83 5.79
C HIS A 114 15.68 -2.56 5.56
N VAL A 115 16.81 -2.45 6.27
CA VAL A 115 17.82 -1.41 6.06
C VAL A 115 19.17 -2.08 5.83
N ASN A 116 19.83 -1.71 4.73
CA ASN A 116 21.11 -2.31 4.31
C ASN A 116 21.04 -3.85 4.30
N LYS A 117 19.95 -4.36 3.71
CA LYS A 117 19.60 -5.78 3.59
C LYS A 117 19.35 -6.52 4.91
N LYS A 118 19.35 -5.82 6.04
CA LYS A 118 19.05 -6.39 7.35
C LYS A 118 17.62 -6.08 7.75
N PHE A 119 16.89 -7.11 8.20
CA PHE A 119 15.57 -6.94 8.80
C PHE A 119 15.63 -5.95 9.97
N THR A 120 14.67 -5.06 10.07
CA THR A 120 14.56 -4.08 11.15
C THR A 120 13.24 -4.19 11.92
N HIS A 121 12.13 -4.33 11.23
CA HIS A 121 10.81 -4.41 11.84
C HIS A 121 9.79 -4.98 10.84
N CYS A 122 8.65 -5.33 11.35
CA CYS A 122 7.46 -5.72 10.60
C CYS A 122 6.24 -4.92 11.08
N GLY A 123 5.11 -5.20 10.50
CA GLY A 123 3.84 -4.65 10.92
C GLY A 123 2.75 -4.89 9.89
N VAL A 124 1.77 -4.03 9.93
CA VAL A 124 0.70 -3.96 8.93
C VAL A 124 0.67 -2.55 8.36
N ASP A 125 0.64 -2.47 7.03
CA ASP A 125 0.37 -1.25 6.30
C ASP A 125 -1.13 -1.11 6.03
N SER A 126 -1.63 0.09 6.18
CA SER A 126 -2.97 0.50 5.79
C SER A 126 -2.87 1.77 4.96
N PHE A 127 -3.06 1.64 3.65
CA PHE A 127 -3.16 2.79 2.75
C PHE A 127 -4.61 3.08 2.44
N GLN A 128 -5.03 4.32 2.65
CA GLN A 128 -6.27 4.83 2.10
C GLN A 128 -5.99 5.48 0.75
N LEU A 129 -6.78 5.13 -0.27
CA LEU A 129 -6.60 5.64 -1.61
C LEU A 129 -7.88 6.32 -2.10
N VAL A 130 -7.69 7.34 -2.92
CA VAL A 130 -8.76 8.04 -3.63
C VAL A 130 -8.49 8.00 -5.12
N LYS A 131 -9.56 7.78 -5.91
CA LYS A 131 -9.49 7.76 -7.35
C LYS A 131 -9.75 9.15 -7.91
N THR A 132 -8.83 9.64 -8.70
CA THR A 132 -9.02 10.79 -9.58
C THR A 132 -9.51 10.33 -10.96
N GLU A 133 -9.72 11.24 -11.90
CA GLU A 133 -10.10 10.88 -13.27
C GLU A 133 -9.04 9.99 -13.95
N GLU A 134 -7.76 10.16 -13.59
CA GLU A 134 -6.64 9.51 -14.28
C GLU A 134 -6.05 8.32 -13.50
N LYS A 135 -6.07 8.35 -12.14
CA LYS A 135 -5.33 7.38 -11.33
C LYS A 135 -5.79 7.29 -9.88
N TRP A 136 -5.37 6.22 -9.20
CA TRP A 136 -5.44 6.13 -7.75
C TRP A 136 -4.28 6.87 -7.09
N LEU A 137 -4.56 7.61 -6.02
CA LEU A 137 -3.58 8.30 -5.18
C LEU A 137 -3.73 7.86 -3.73
N ILE A 138 -2.64 7.71 -3.02
CA ILE A 138 -2.62 7.47 -1.58
C ILE A 138 -2.96 8.78 -0.86
N SER A 139 -4.09 8.79 -0.17
CA SER A 139 -4.59 9.95 0.59
C SER A 139 -4.12 9.94 2.04
N ASN A 140 -3.80 8.77 2.57
CA ASN A 140 -3.27 8.58 3.91
C ASN A 140 -2.55 7.23 3.98
N ALA A 141 -1.46 7.18 4.73
CA ALA A 141 -0.82 5.93 5.12
C ALA A 141 -0.79 5.82 6.65
N SER A 142 -1.17 4.67 7.17
CA SER A 142 -0.96 4.33 8.56
C SER A 142 -0.36 2.93 8.67
N TRP A 143 0.55 2.75 9.62
CA TRP A 143 1.23 1.46 9.80
C TRP A 143 1.53 1.19 11.26
N THR A 144 1.53 -0.09 11.63
CA THR A 144 2.12 -0.54 12.87
C THR A 144 3.62 -0.78 12.68
N ARG A 145 4.38 -0.70 13.76
CA ARG A 145 5.80 -1.03 13.76
C ARG A 145 6.10 -1.94 14.93
N GLU A 146 6.54 -3.14 14.63
CA GLU A 146 6.84 -4.19 15.60
C GLU A 146 8.27 -4.69 15.39
N THR A 147 8.99 -4.91 16.48
CA THR A 147 10.37 -5.44 16.45
C THR A 147 10.47 -6.84 17.02
N GLN A 148 9.36 -7.36 17.57
CA GLN A 148 9.25 -8.69 18.16
C GLN A 148 8.03 -9.42 17.58
N ASN A 149 8.01 -10.73 17.67
CA ASN A 149 6.92 -11.58 17.21
C ASN A 149 6.52 -11.42 15.72
N CYS A 150 7.44 -10.94 14.91
CA CYS A 150 7.22 -10.78 13.48
C CYS A 150 6.95 -12.11 12.79
N PRO A 151 5.90 -12.24 11.98
CA PRO A 151 5.67 -13.44 11.19
C PRO A 151 6.78 -13.61 10.17
N GLN A 152 7.09 -14.86 9.84
CA GLN A 152 8.03 -15.14 8.76
C GLN A 152 7.43 -14.71 7.41
N SER A 153 8.11 -13.84 6.71
CA SER A 153 7.68 -13.39 5.38
C SER A 153 7.67 -14.56 4.37
N PRO A 154 6.57 -14.76 3.63
CA PRO A 154 6.51 -15.78 2.58
C PRO A 154 7.41 -15.44 1.39
N LEU A 155 7.87 -14.20 1.29
CA LEU A 155 8.75 -13.72 0.22
C LEU A 155 10.22 -14.18 0.39
N GLY A 156 10.52 -14.86 1.50
CA GLY A 156 11.86 -15.32 1.81
C GLY A 156 12.87 -14.20 2.12
N PRO A 157 14.14 -14.54 2.33
CA PRO A 157 15.18 -13.57 2.67
C PRO A 157 15.46 -12.61 1.50
N ILE A 158 15.87 -11.38 1.81
CA ILE A 158 16.41 -10.47 0.79
C ILE A 158 17.71 -11.04 0.24
N ARG A 159 17.74 -11.23 -1.08
CA ARG A 159 18.94 -11.71 -1.77
C ARG A 159 20.06 -10.67 -1.65
N GLN A 160 21.25 -11.17 -1.36
CA GLN A 160 22.48 -10.36 -1.31
C GLN A 160 22.88 -9.87 -2.70
#